data_4dc89bbe38133dbd1c90fd9bf916fcbc
#
_entry.id   4dc89bbe38133dbd1c90fd9bf916fcbc
#
_cell.length_a   1.000
_cell.length_b   1.000
_cell.length_c   1.000
_cell.angle_alpha   90.00
_cell.angle_beta   90.00
_cell.angle_gamma   90.00
#
_symmetry.space_group_name_H-M   'P 1'
#
loop_
_entity.id
_entity.type
_entity.pdbx_description
1 polymer ?
#
loop_
_entity_poly.entity_id
_entity_poly.type
_entity_poly.pdbx_seq_one_letter_code
_entity_poly.pdbx_strand_id
1 'polypeptide(L)'
;VLSNNHPLARKSMITVKELKALPLILRSASSDTRNLFRAHLESHNMSLDDFNVILEIDNIGTIKNLVRREIGVSILSRSVCLDELKKGSLSVLPIENLSMVREINILYHRDFRHEDLLQTILKEYNKAIRNYAV
;
A
#
# COMPACT_ATOMS: atom_id res chain seq x y z
N VAL A 1 -1.94 -5.90 -2.85
CA VAL A 1 -1.37 -5.87 -4.21
C VAL A 1 -1.14 -7.29 -4.68
N LEU A 2 -1.51 -7.60 -5.91
CA LEU A 2 -1.40 -8.92 -6.53
C LEU A 2 -1.10 -8.77 -8.03
N SER A 3 -0.67 -9.86 -8.66
CA SER A 3 -0.49 -9.90 -10.12
C SER A 3 -1.83 -9.63 -10.83
N ASN A 4 -1.79 -8.91 -11.95
CA ASN A 4 -3.00 -8.68 -12.74
C ASN A 4 -3.56 -9.98 -13.38
N ASN A 5 -2.75 -11.02 -13.47
CA ASN A 5 -3.16 -12.35 -13.93
C ASN A 5 -3.81 -13.20 -12.82
N HIS A 6 -3.69 -12.79 -11.56
CA HIS A 6 -4.24 -13.53 -10.44
C HIS A 6 -5.78 -13.59 -10.52
N PRO A 7 -6.44 -14.73 -10.22
CA PRO A 7 -7.91 -14.85 -10.31
C PRO A 7 -8.67 -13.78 -9.52
N LEU A 8 -8.15 -13.38 -8.36
CA LEU A 8 -8.75 -12.35 -7.52
C LEU A 8 -8.58 -10.92 -8.08
N ALA A 9 -7.72 -10.69 -9.07
CA ALA A 9 -7.51 -9.36 -9.66
C ALA A 9 -8.77 -8.76 -10.33
N ARG A 10 -9.74 -9.62 -10.65
CA ARG A 10 -11.03 -9.22 -11.26
C ARG A 10 -12.06 -8.73 -10.23
N LYS A 11 -11.78 -8.89 -8.94
CA LYS A 11 -12.65 -8.42 -7.86
C LYS A 11 -12.49 -6.93 -7.62
N SER A 12 -13.50 -6.31 -7.03
CA SER A 12 -13.45 -4.93 -6.55
C SER A 12 -12.75 -4.79 -5.19
N MET A 13 -12.74 -5.86 -4.39
CA MET A 13 -12.10 -5.94 -3.07
C MET A 13 -11.74 -7.39 -2.73
N ILE A 14 -10.88 -7.57 -1.74
CA ILE A 14 -10.48 -8.87 -1.21
C ILE A 14 -10.92 -8.97 0.26
N THR A 15 -11.43 -10.12 0.68
CA THR A 15 -11.75 -10.38 2.09
C THR A 15 -10.50 -10.76 2.87
N VAL A 16 -10.52 -10.55 4.20
CA VAL A 16 -9.42 -11.00 5.07
C VAL A 16 -9.26 -12.53 4.98
N LYS A 17 -10.37 -13.27 4.87
CA LYS A 17 -10.34 -14.73 4.71
C LYS A 17 -9.58 -15.16 3.44
N GLU A 18 -9.84 -14.51 2.34
CA GLU A 18 -9.12 -14.78 1.09
C GLU A 18 -7.63 -14.42 1.22
N LEU A 19 -7.32 -13.29 1.85
CA LEU A 19 -5.94 -12.86 2.05
C LEU A 19 -5.15 -13.83 2.94
N LYS A 20 -5.78 -14.39 3.99
CA LYS A 20 -5.15 -15.42 4.86
C LYS A 20 -4.80 -16.71 4.11
N ALA A 21 -5.53 -17.03 3.05
CA ALA A 21 -5.27 -18.21 2.23
C ALA A 21 -4.13 -18.04 1.21
N LEU A 22 -3.60 -16.82 1.05
CA LEU A 22 -2.57 -16.51 0.05
C LEU A 22 -1.18 -16.42 0.70
N PRO A 23 -0.11 -16.75 -0.06
CA PRO A 23 1.25 -16.48 0.39
C PRO A 23 1.47 -14.96 0.44
N LEU A 24 1.79 -14.47 1.63
CA LEU A 24 1.92 -13.04 1.90
C LEU A 24 3.40 -12.63 2.00
N ILE A 25 3.77 -11.63 1.23
CA ILE A 25 5.07 -10.97 1.29
C ILE A 25 4.88 -9.66 2.03
N LEU A 26 5.55 -9.50 3.16
CA LEU A 26 5.46 -8.29 3.99
C LEU A 26 6.73 -7.45 3.92
N ARG A 27 6.58 -6.19 4.24
CA ARG A 27 7.72 -5.34 4.58
C ARG A 27 8.20 -5.64 6.00
N SER A 28 9.41 -5.19 6.33
CA SER A 28 9.98 -5.32 7.67
C SER A 28 9.12 -4.65 8.76
N ALA A 29 9.37 -4.98 10.02
CA ALA A 29 8.65 -4.42 11.17
C ALA A 29 8.79 -2.89 11.31
N SER A 30 9.80 -2.28 10.69
CA SER A 30 9.99 -0.82 10.64
C SER A 30 9.06 -0.11 9.64
N SER A 31 8.34 -0.84 8.80
CA SER A 31 7.47 -0.27 7.79
C SER A 31 6.16 0.25 8.36
N ASP A 32 5.88 1.54 8.15
CA ASP A 32 4.59 2.15 8.53
C ASP A 32 3.39 1.45 7.89
N THR A 33 3.50 0.98 6.65
CA THR A 33 2.41 0.26 5.96
C THR A 33 2.12 -1.07 6.66
N ARG A 34 3.16 -1.82 7.07
CA ARG A 34 2.98 -3.05 7.85
C ARG A 34 2.38 -2.76 9.22
N ASN A 35 2.87 -1.71 9.90
CA ASN A 35 2.38 -1.34 11.22
C ASN A 35 0.92 -0.88 11.19
N LEU A 36 0.54 -0.12 10.16
CA LEU A 36 -0.84 0.28 9.94
C LEU A 36 -1.74 -0.94 9.70
N PHE A 37 -1.32 -1.87 8.86
CA PHE A 37 -2.05 -3.12 8.61
C PHE A 37 -2.22 -3.93 9.90
N ARG A 38 -1.14 -4.11 10.67
CA ARG A 38 -1.18 -4.79 11.97
C ARG A 38 -2.16 -4.12 12.93
N ALA A 39 -2.09 -2.81 13.08
CA ALA A 39 -3.00 -2.07 13.97
C ALA A 39 -4.48 -2.24 13.59
N HIS A 40 -4.78 -2.25 12.29
CA HIS A 40 -6.14 -2.54 11.81
C HIS A 40 -6.58 -3.98 12.08
N LEU A 41 -5.69 -4.95 11.94
CA LEU A 41 -5.99 -6.35 12.31
C LEU A 41 -6.31 -6.46 13.80
N GLU A 42 -5.45 -5.90 14.65
CA GLU A 42 -5.61 -5.91 16.11
C GLU A 42 -6.93 -5.25 16.55
N SER A 43 -7.33 -4.14 15.91
CA SER A 43 -8.62 -3.47 16.19
C SER A 43 -9.85 -4.34 15.84
N HIS A 44 -9.66 -5.39 15.03
CA HIS A 44 -10.69 -6.36 14.67
C HIS A 44 -10.46 -7.72 15.33
N ASN A 45 -9.69 -7.78 16.42
CA ASN A 45 -9.35 -9.01 17.14
C ASN A 45 -8.68 -10.08 16.25
N MET A 46 -7.85 -9.64 15.29
CA MET A 46 -7.08 -10.50 14.40
C MET A 46 -5.57 -10.27 14.62
N SER A 47 -4.77 -11.29 14.37
CA SER A 47 -3.30 -11.20 14.43
C SER A 47 -2.68 -11.33 13.06
N LEU A 48 -1.49 -10.72 12.91
CA LEU A 48 -0.66 -10.92 11.73
C LEU A 48 -0.18 -12.38 11.62
N ASP A 49 -0.07 -13.10 12.75
CA ASP A 49 0.30 -14.52 12.81
C ASP A 49 -0.75 -15.45 12.18
N ASP A 50 -1.96 -14.95 11.96
CA ASP A 50 -3.01 -15.70 11.26
C ASP A 50 -2.77 -15.80 9.74
N PHE A 51 -1.77 -15.10 9.20
CA PHE A 51 -1.49 -15.03 7.78
C PHE A 51 -0.30 -15.92 7.39
N ASN A 52 -0.34 -16.44 6.18
CA ASN A 52 0.76 -17.21 5.61
C ASN A 52 1.89 -16.30 5.11
N VAL A 53 2.67 -15.71 6.02
CA VAL A 53 3.81 -14.85 5.68
C VAL A 53 4.96 -15.72 5.22
N ILE A 54 5.26 -15.69 3.93
CA ILE A 54 6.33 -16.50 3.32
C ILE A 54 7.66 -15.75 3.25
N LEU A 55 7.64 -14.41 3.31
CA LEU A 55 8.84 -13.61 3.10
C LEU A 55 8.69 -12.22 3.72
N GLU A 56 9.76 -11.72 4.33
CA GLU A 56 9.87 -10.33 4.78
C GLU A 56 10.98 -9.63 3.99
N ILE A 57 10.64 -8.55 3.26
CA ILE A 57 11.56 -7.78 2.41
C ILE A 57 11.23 -6.30 2.51
N ASP A 58 12.25 -5.46 2.56
CA ASP A 58 12.06 -4.01 2.67
C ASP A 58 12.04 -3.29 1.32
N ASN A 59 12.70 -3.84 0.31
CA ASN A 59 12.77 -3.24 -1.02
C ASN A 59 11.45 -3.41 -1.78
N ILE A 60 10.74 -2.30 -1.98
CA ILE A 60 9.43 -2.26 -2.67
C ILE A 60 9.54 -2.76 -4.11
N GLY A 61 10.63 -2.44 -4.82
CA GLY A 61 10.85 -2.91 -6.20
C GLY A 61 10.95 -4.44 -6.27
N THR A 62 11.65 -5.05 -5.32
CA THR A 62 11.76 -6.51 -5.20
C THR A 62 10.40 -7.12 -4.88
N ILE A 63 9.64 -6.54 -3.93
CA ILE A 63 8.28 -7.01 -3.60
C ILE A 63 7.40 -6.99 -4.86
N LYS A 64 7.35 -5.86 -5.58
CA LYS A 64 6.56 -5.73 -6.81
C LYS A 64 6.95 -6.77 -7.87
N ASN A 65 8.25 -7.07 -8.01
CA ASN A 65 8.73 -8.10 -8.92
C ASN A 65 8.24 -9.50 -8.53
N LEU A 66 8.31 -9.86 -7.24
CA LEU A 66 7.84 -11.15 -6.74
C LEU A 66 6.33 -11.30 -6.92
N VAL A 67 5.56 -10.26 -6.61
CA VAL A 67 4.10 -10.24 -6.79
C VAL A 67 3.73 -10.40 -8.27
N ARG A 68 4.42 -9.70 -9.18
CA ARG A 68 4.19 -9.83 -10.63
C ARG A 68 4.48 -11.25 -11.13
N ARG A 69 5.43 -11.95 -10.53
CA ARG A 69 5.77 -13.35 -10.83
C ARG A 69 4.89 -14.35 -10.10
N GLU A 70 3.85 -13.91 -9.43
CA GLU A 70 2.86 -14.72 -8.70
C GLU A 70 3.46 -15.57 -7.56
N ILE A 71 4.60 -15.15 -6.99
CA ILE A 71 5.22 -15.80 -5.83
C ILE A 71 4.37 -15.57 -4.58
N GLY A 72 3.65 -14.44 -4.52
CA GLY A 72 2.76 -14.11 -3.43
C GLY A 72 2.05 -12.78 -3.66
N VAL A 73 1.29 -12.35 -2.67
CA VAL A 73 0.64 -11.05 -2.62
C VAL A 73 1.29 -10.17 -1.56
N SER A 74 1.05 -8.86 -1.58
CA SER A 74 1.66 -7.96 -0.60
C SER A 74 0.72 -6.84 -0.17
N ILE A 75 1.01 -6.25 0.99
CA ILE A 75 0.36 -5.04 1.49
C ILE A 75 1.25 -3.85 1.16
N LEU A 76 0.85 -3.09 0.17
CA LEU A 76 1.54 -1.87 -0.27
C LEU A 76 0.52 -0.76 -0.47
N SER A 77 0.94 0.50 -0.32
CA SER A 77 0.09 1.64 -0.67
C SER A 77 -0.12 1.69 -2.18
N ARG A 78 -1.31 2.14 -2.60
CA ARG A 78 -1.63 2.33 -4.02
C ARG A 78 -0.61 3.26 -4.71
N SER A 79 -0.15 4.30 -4.00
CA SER A 79 0.77 5.30 -4.54
C SER A 79 2.11 4.74 -5.03
N VAL A 80 2.63 3.67 -4.43
CA VAL A 80 3.89 3.05 -4.86
C VAL A 80 3.73 2.07 -6.03
N CYS A 81 2.49 1.79 -6.44
CA CYS A 81 2.14 0.84 -7.52
C CYS A 81 1.58 1.53 -8.77
N LEU A 82 1.62 2.86 -8.86
CA LEU A 82 0.94 3.61 -9.92
C LEU A 82 1.43 3.25 -11.33
N ASP A 83 2.73 3.06 -11.50
CA ASP A 83 3.31 2.68 -12.80
C ASP A 83 2.88 1.27 -13.22
N GLU A 84 2.83 0.34 -12.26
CA GLU A 84 2.39 -1.02 -12.50
C GLU A 84 0.89 -1.09 -12.79
N LEU A 85 0.09 -0.24 -12.13
CA LEU A 85 -1.34 -0.09 -12.41
C LEU A 85 -1.58 0.44 -13.82
N LYS A 86 -0.84 1.48 -14.24
CA LYS A 86 -0.93 2.04 -15.60
C LYS A 86 -0.52 1.03 -16.67
N LYS A 87 0.50 0.22 -16.38
CA LYS A 87 0.98 -0.84 -17.28
C LYS A 87 0.12 -2.10 -17.25
N GLY A 88 -0.85 -2.20 -16.33
CA GLY A 88 -1.68 -3.39 -16.16
C GLY A 88 -0.91 -4.62 -15.71
N SER A 89 0.21 -4.46 -15.03
CA SER A 89 1.04 -5.57 -14.56
C SER A 89 0.73 -6.02 -13.13
N LEU A 90 0.18 -5.12 -12.32
CA LEU A 90 -0.31 -5.38 -10.97
C LEU A 90 -1.72 -4.84 -10.79
N SER A 91 -2.44 -5.40 -9.84
CA SER A 91 -3.73 -4.92 -9.33
C SER A 91 -3.62 -4.57 -7.86
N VAL A 92 -4.27 -3.49 -7.46
CA VAL A 92 -4.38 -3.04 -6.07
C VAL A 92 -5.84 -3.08 -5.67
N LEU A 93 -6.18 -3.97 -4.77
CA LEU A 93 -7.54 -4.13 -4.24
C LEU A 93 -7.60 -3.64 -2.79
N PRO A 94 -8.66 -2.94 -2.39
CA PRO A 94 -8.94 -2.69 -0.99
C PRO A 94 -9.24 -4.01 -0.27
N ILE A 95 -8.98 -4.04 1.04
CA ILE A 95 -9.35 -5.16 1.89
C ILE A 95 -10.68 -4.81 2.55
N GLU A 96 -11.64 -5.73 2.48
CA GLU A 96 -12.96 -5.55 3.07
C GLU A 96 -12.86 -5.24 4.57
N ASN A 97 -13.58 -4.20 5.00
CA ASN A 97 -13.61 -3.71 6.38
C ASN A 97 -12.27 -3.21 6.96
N LEU A 98 -11.22 -3.09 6.15
CA LEU A 98 -9.93 -2.54 6.56
C LEU A 98 -9.60 -1.27 5.78
N SER A 99 -10.03 -0.12 6.28
CA SER A 99 -9.71 1.18 5.67
C SER A 99 -8.36 1.69 6.15
N MET A 100 -7.30 1.41 5.42
CA MET A 100 -5.93 1.84 5.73
C MET A 100 -5.61 3.17 5.07
N VAL A 101 -6.15 4.26 5.60
CA VAL A 101 -5.89 5.62 5.13
C VAL A 101 -4.82 6.27 6.01
N ARG A 102 -3.88 6.98 5.39
CA ARG A 102 -2.88 7.79 6.08
C ARG A 102 -3.03 9.25 5.70
N GLU A 103 -2.91 10.12 6.70
CA GLU A 103 -2.72 11.53 6.46
C GLU A 103 -1.25 11.82 6.16
N ILE A 104 -1.01 12.69 5.21
CA ILE A 104 0.31 13.23 4.92
C ILE A 104 0.32 14.68 5.37
N ASN A 105 1.19 15.00 6.31
CA ASN A 105 1.30 16.32 6.90
C ASN A 105 2.66 16.93 6.57
N ILE A 106 2.67 18.22 6.24
CA ILE A 106 3.88 19.01 6.12
C ILE A 106 4.05 19.76 7.44
N LEU A 107 5.13 19.45 8.15
CA LEU A 107 5.51 20.13 9.38
C LEU A 107 6.60 21.15 9.09
N TYR A 108 6.43 22.36 9.60
CA TYR A 108 7.41 23.42 9.49
C TYR A 108 7.51 24.21 10.80
N HIS A 109 8.67 24.83 11.03
CA HIS A 109 8.89 25.64 12.20
C HIS A 109 8.02 26.90 12.14
N ARG A 110 7.48 27.38 13.27
CA ARG A 110 6.61 28.57 13.34
C ARG A 110 7.27 29.84 12.77
N ASP A 111 8.59 29.93 12.81
CA ASP A 111 9.36 31.07 12.26
C ASP A 111 9.77 30.83 10.80
N PHE A 112 9.20 29.84 10.10
CA PHE A 112 9.43 29.59 8.70
C PHE A 112 8.88 30.75 7.85
N ARG A 113 9.77 31.48 7.20
CA ARG A 113 9.43 32.75 6.50
C ARG A 113 9.27 32.61 4.99
N HIS A 114 9.23 31.37 4.48
CA HIS A 114 9.12 31.08 3.04
C HIS A 114 7.74 30.51 2.71
N GLU A 115 6.69 31.30 2.97
CA GLU A 115 5.30 30.87 2.73
C GLU A 115 5.05 30.55 1.25
N ASP A 116 5.63 31.31 0.33
CA ASP A 116 5.54 31.08 -1.12
C ASP A 116 6.15 29.73 -1.54
N LEU A 117 7.25 29.32 -0.90
CA LEU A 117 7.81 27.98 -1.10
C LEU A 117 6.86 26.89 -0.62
N LEU A 118 6.26 27.07 0.56
CA LEU A 118 5.29 26.14 1.12
C LEU A 118 4.06 26.02 0.20
N GLN A 119 3.51 27.14 -0.25
CA GLN A 119 2.38 27.14 -1.20
C GLN A 119 2.73 26.47 -2.52
N THR A 120 3.96 26.68 -3.01
CA THR A 120 4.46 26.03 -4.24
C THR A 120 4.54 24.52 -4.06
N ILE A 121 5.08 24.03 -2.93
CA ILE A 121 5.15 22.59 -2.60
C ILE A 121 3.75 21.99 -2.54
N LEU A 122 2.82 22.64 -1.85
CA LEU A 122 1.42 22.20 -1.76
C LEU A 122 0.73 22.15 -3.13
N LYS A 123 0.97 23.14 -3.97
CA LYS A 123 0.40 23.21 -5.32
C LYS A 123 0.92 22.06 -6.20
N GLU A 124 2.23 21.83 -6.20
CA GLU A 124 2.84 20.75 -6.99
C GLU A 124 2.44 19.36 -6.46
N TYR A 125 2.35 19.20 -5.16
CA TYR A 125 1.84 17.97 -4.54
C TYR A 125 0.40 17.68 -4.98
N ASN A 126 -0.50 18.67 -4.87
CA ASN A 126 -1.90 18.52 -5.30
C ASN A 126 -2.03 18.23 -6.80
N LYS A 127 -1.19 18.82 -7.63
CA LYS A 127 -1.13 18.57 -9.07
C LYS A 127 -0.66 17.14 -9.36
N ALA A 128 0.37 16.67 -8.64
CA ALA A 128 0.86 15.32 -8.76
C ALA A 128 -0.24 14.30 -8.39
N ILE A 129 -0.94 14.49 -7.25
CA ILE A 129 -2.03 13.60 -6.84
C ILE A 129 -3.15 13.55 -7.87
N ARG A 130 -3.58 14.70 -8.41
CA ARG A 130 -4.65 14.73 -9.42
C ARG A 130 -4.30 13.95 -10.68
N ASN A 131 -3.04 13.94 -11.08
CA ASN A 131 -2.56 13.16 -12.23
C ASN A 131 -2.56 11.64 -11.96
N TYR A 132 -2.70 11.23 -10.70
CA TYR A 132 -2.73 9.83 -10.25
C TYR A 132 -4.11 9.38 -9.73
N ALA A 133 -5.08 10.28 -9.65
CA ALA A 133 -6.44 10.02 -9.14
C ALA A 133 -7.42 9.58 -10.24
N VAL A 134 -6.92 9.04 -11.34
CA VAL A 134 -7.75 8.46 -12.42
C VAL A 134 -7.76 6.94 -12.27
#